data_fc67fcec7a50f30569d70030f846bfa3
#
_entry.id   fc67fcec7a50f30569d70030f846bfa3
#
_cell.length_a   1.000
_cell.length_b   1.000
_cell.length_c   1.000
_cell.angle_alpha   90.00
_cell.angle_beta   90.00
_cell.angle_gamma   90.00
#
_symmetry.space_group_name_H-M   'P 1'
#
loop_
_entity.id
_entity.type
_entity.pdbx_description
1 polymer ?
#
loop_
_entity_poly.entity_id
_entity_poly.type
_entity_poly.pdbx_seq_one_letter_code
_entity_poly.pdbx_strand_id
1 'polypeptide(L)'
;RFWFFIFDRFILYPLMNQLSQTFGTKFMNLGYWPTKESATDEQMRALVERQDLHSLNDVKVKYTNIFTNSDLDRPHYFLYERALKLHSHYPDLEGLRILDVGCGQGEGIKWTKKVHPRIGSIHGVDRCAAPNPDIIPGDAHHLPYRSRQIDIVLNVESSHLYADCEQFFRECSRVLRKDGYLCWTDLLYRSQVAQIREQALRAGLFEEHWEDITDNILAGIERTAARYDSLLMKAPSIVRLFSSSLRATYCAPGTHTHARISRGEKGYYAAVWRNN
;
A
#
# COMPACT_ATOMS: atom_id res chain seq x y z
N ARG A 1 -22.29 -9.31 -7.40
CA ARG A 1 -21.31 -9.05 -6.32
C ARG A 1 -20.69 -10.36 -5.80
N PHE A 2 -21.45 -11.38 -5.41
CA PHE A 2 -20.96 -12.66 -4.88
C PHE A 2 -20.00 -13.40 -5.85
N TRP A 3 -20.30 -13.45 -7.14
CA TRP A 3 -19.44 -14.05 -8.18
C TRP A 3 -18.13 -13.30 -8.39
N PHE A 4 -18.14 -11.96 -8.32
CA PHE A 4 -16.90 -11.16 -8.37
C PHE A 4 -16.01 -11.44 -7.16
N PHE A 5 -16.59 -11.56 -5.96
CA PHE A 5 -15.85 -11.91 -4.74
C PHE A 5 -15.17 -13.29 -4.84
N ILE A 6 -15.87 -14.30 -5.38
CA ILE A 6 -15.31 -15.64 -5.60
C ILE A 6 -14.21 -15.59 -6.66
N PHE A 7 -14.45 -14.91 -7.77
CA PHE A 7 -13.48 -14.77 -8.85
C PHE A 7 -12.21 -14.05 -8.37
N ASP A 8 -12.35 -12.95 -7.67
CA ASP A 8 -11.22 -12.22 -7.12
C ASP A 8 -10.41 -13.09 -6.15
N ARG A 9 -11.08 -13.74 -5.22
CA ARG A 9 -10.42 -14.52 -4.17
C ARG A 9 -9.76 -15.81 -4.66
N PHE A 10 -10.42 -16.56 -5.54
CA PHE A 10 -9.98 -17.91 -5.92
C PHE A 10 -9.26 -17.97 -7.27
N ILE A 11 -9.37 -16.94 -8.08
CA ILE A 11 -8.78 -16.91 -9.42
C ILE A 11 -7.84 -15.72 -9.59
N LEU A 12 -8.33 -14.49 -9.37
CA LEU A 12 -7.55 -13.29 -9.67
C LEU A 12 -6.36 -13.12 -8.73
N TYR A 13 -6.56 -13.20 -7.40
CA TYR A 13 -5.46 -13.05 -6.44
C TYR A 13 -4.41 -14.18 -6.51
N PRO A 14 -4.77 -15.47 -6.58
CA PRO A 14 -3.79 -16.53 -6.83
C PRO A 14 -3.04 -16.35 -8.15
N LEU A 15 -3.74 -15.94 -9.23
CA LEU A 15 -3.13 -15.65 -10.51
C LEU A 15 -2.19 -14.44 -10.42
N MET A 16 -2.59 -13.37 -9.75
CA MET A 16 -1.74 -12.20 -9.50
C MET A 16 -0.49 -12.57 -8.70
N ASN A 17 -0.61 -13.43 -7.69
CA ASN A 17 0.53 -13.94 -6.92
C ASN A 17 1.49 -14.74 -7.81
N GLN A 18 0.97 -15.61 -8.66
CA GLN A 18 1.79 -16.39 -9.60
C GLN A 18 2.44 -15.48 -10.65
N LEU A 19 1.71 -14.48 -11.15
CA LEU A 19 2.22 -13.49 -12.10
C LEU A 19 3.28 -12.59 -11.43
N SER A 20 3.11 -12.21 -10.16
CA SER A 20 4.09 -11.41 -9.43
C SER A 20 5.43 -12.14 -9.32
N GLN A 21 5.40 -13.44 -9.04
CA GLN A 21 6.61 -14.27 -9.03
C GLN A 21 7.25 -14.40 -10.42
N THR A 22 6.44 -14.53 -11.46
CA THR A 22 6.91 -14.74 -12.84
C THR A 22 7.39 -13.45 -13.51
N PHE A 23 6.73 -12.32 -13.24
CA PHE A 23 6.97 -11.03 -13.91
C PHE A 23 7.63 -9.98 -13.01
N GLY A 24 7.96 -10.33 -11.75
CA GLY A 24 8.63 -9.45 -10.82
C GLY A 24 7.79 -8.23 -10.39
N THR A 25 6.45 -8.35 -10.46
CA THR A 25 5.56 -7.33 -9.90
C THR A 25 5.48 -7.51 -8.40
N LYS A 26 6.14 -6.64 -7.64
CA LYS A 26 6.30 -6.80 -6.20
C LYS A 26 5.16 -6.19 -5.40
N PHE A 27 4.55 -5.12 -5.92
CA PHE A 27 3.53 -4.35 -5.26
C PHE A 27 2.19 -4.44 -5.98
N MET A 28 1.09 -4.35 -5.21
CA MET A 28 -0.28 -4.28 -5.71
C MET A 28 -0.95 -2.93 -5.45
N ASN A 29 -0.25 -1.98 -4.82
CA ASN A 29 -0.75 -0.62 -4.63
C ASN A 29 -0.52 0.25 -5.87
N LEU A 30 -1.28 1.34 -6.02
CA LEU A 30 -1.24 2.22 -7.20
C LEU A 30 0.02 3.09 -7.26
N GLY A 31 0.73 3.23 -6.15
CA GLY A 31 1.90 4.09 -6.04
C GLY A 31 1.57 5.57 -5.88
N TYR A 32 2.47 6.29 -5.23
CA TYR A 32 2.41 7.73 -4.97
C TYR A 32 3.60 8.41 -5.64
N TRP A 33 3.39 9.60 -6.22
CA TRP A 33 4.50 10.40 -6.70
C TRP A 33 4.41 11.83 -6.15
N PRO A 34 5.45 12.33 -5.48
CA PRO A 34 5.48 13.71 -5.00
C PRO A 34 5.38 14.68 -6.18
N THR A 35 4.32 15.47 -6.25
CA THR A 35 4.08 16.45 -7.34
C THR A 35 4.47 17.86 -6.94
N LYS A 36 4.50 18.15 -5.64
CA LYS A 36 4.88 19.45 -5.08
C LYS A 36 6.15 19.32 -4.26
N GLU A 37 7.02 20.32 -4.33
CA GLU A 37 8.19 20.41 -3.46
C GLU A 37 7.73 20.93 -2.08
N SER A 38 7.55 20.01 -1.14
CA SER A 38 7.42 20.34 0.27
C SER A 38 8.66 19.83 1.00
N ALA A 39 9.09 20.51 2.07
CA ALA A 39 10.24 20.08 2.87
C ALA A 39 10.09 18.62 3.37
N THR A 40 8.87 18.18 3.58
CA THR A 40 8.56 16.81 4.00
C THR A 40 8.58 15.80 2.87
N ASP A 41 8.30 16.21 1.63
CA ASP A 41 8.45 15.35 0.44
C ASP A 41 9.93 15.20 0.08
N GLU A 42 10.76 16.21 0.38
CA GLU A 42 12.21 16.13 0.24
C GLU A 42 12.82 15.06 1.15
N GLN A 43 12.37 14.93 2.40
CA GLN A 43 12.79 13.83 3.28
C GLN A 43 12.42 12.46 2.74
N MET A 44 11.19 12.28 2.24
CA MET A 44 10.79 11.02 1.60
C MET A 44 11.64 10.72 0.36
N ARG A 45 11.88 11.72 -0.49
CA ARG A 45 12.76 11.57 -1.67
C ARG A 45 14.15 11.15 -1.26
N ALA A 46 14.75 11.84 -0.27
CA ALA A 46 16.08 11.51 0.20
C ALA A 46 16.19 10.07 0.73
N LEU A 47 15.16 9.55 1.43
CA LEU A 47 15.15 8.18 1.90
C LEU A 47 15.05 7.18 0.75
N VAL A 48 14.16 7.40 -0.21
CA VAL A 48 13.96 6.51 -1.36
C VAL A 48 15.17 6.54 -2.28
N GLU A 49 15.75 7.71 -2.57
CA GLU A 49 16.89 7.87 -3.47
C GLU A 49 18.20 7.34 -2.87
N ARG A 50 18.42 7.45 -1.54
CA ARG A 50 19.61 6.87 -0.89
C ARG A 50 19.69 5.36 -1.07
N GLN A 51 18.56 4.68 -1.09
CA GLN A 51 18.53 3.22 -1.26
C GLN A 51 18.91 2.80 -2.69
N ASP A 52 18.59 3.63 -3.70
CA ASP A 52 18.98 3.36 -5.07
C ASP A 52 20.51 3.44 -5.24
N LEU A 53 21.17 4.41 -4.60
CA LEU A 53 22.63 4.57 -4.64
C LEU A 53 23.36 3.38 -4.02
N HIS A 54 22.87 2.81 -2.94
CA HIS A 54 23.47 1.61 -2.32
C HIS A 54 23.30 0.37 -3.20
N SER A 55 22.15 0.25 -3.86
CA SER A 55 21.88 -0.84 -4.81
C SER A 55 22.79 -0.79 -6.05
N LEU A 56 23.19 0.39 -6.48
CA LEU A 56 24.10 0.59 -7.63
C LEU A 56 25.57 0.27 -7.30
N ASN A 57 25.98 0.41 -6.03
CA ASN A 57 27.36 0.12 -5.61
C ASN A 57 27.63 -1.38 -5.46
N ASP A 58 26.61 -2.20 -5.26
CA ASP A 58 26.76 -3.66 -5.14
C ASP A 58 26.82 -4.41 -6.46
N VAL A 59 26.55 -3.72 -7.58
CA VAL A 59 26.62 -4.32 -8.92
C VAL A 59 27.50 -3.42 -9.79
N LYS A 60 28.77 -3.81 -9.97
CA LYS A 60 29.60 -3.32 -11.10
C LYS A 60 28.98 -3.78 -12.41
N VAL A 61 27.92 -3.12 -12.86
CA VAL A 61 27.35 -3.35 -14.18
C VAL A 61 27.89 -2.27 -15.13
N LYS A 62 28.88 -2.67 -15.92
CA LYS A 62 29.14 -2.08 -17.22
C LYS A 62 27.90 -2.35 -18.06
N TYR A 63 27.04 -1.37 -18.27
CA TYR A 63 26.30 -1.11 -19.53
C TYR A 63 25.29 0.01 -19.28
N THR A 64 25.47 1.04 -20.03
CA THR A 64 24.63 2.21 -20.29
C THR A 64 23.20 1.81 -20.73
N ASN A 65 22.20 2.58 -20.25
CA ASN A 65 20.81 2.62 -20.74
C ASN A 65 19.85 1.49 -20.36
N ILE A 66 19.90 0.95 -19.15
CA ILE A 66 18.79 0.16 -18.65
C ILE A 66 18.27 0.86 -17.40
N PHE A 67 17.00 1.33 -17.44
CA PHE A 67 16.25 1.73 -16.24
C PHE A 67 16.36 0.59 -15.23
N THR A 68 16.98 0.85 -14.09
CA THR A 68 17.10 -0.18 -13.04
C THR A 68 15.72 -0.54 -12.54
N ASN A 69 15.49 -1.79 -12.17
CA ASN A 69 14.21 -2.24 -11.61
C ASN A 69 13.77 -1.43 -10.38
N SER A 70 14.72 -0.79 -9.67
CA SER A 70 14.47 0.10 -8.53
C SER A 70 13.63 1.34 -8.89
N ASP A 71 13.84 1.94 -10.06
CA ASP A 71 13.08 3.13 -10.50
C ASP A 71 11.59 2.85 -10.69
N LEU A 72 11.25 1.62 -11.01
CA LEU A 72 9.90 1.21 -11.34
C LEU A 72 9.05 0.88 -10.10
N ASP A 73 9.69 0.51 -9.01
CA ASP A 73 9.01 0.24 -7.73
C ASP A 73 8.93 1.52 -6.86
N ARG A 74 9.64 2.58 -7.25
CA ARG A 74 9.75 3.84 -6.50
C ARG A 74 8.39 4.47 -6.13
N PRO A 75 7.38 4.55 -7.01
CA PRO A 75 6.07 5.06 -6.64
C PRO A 75 5.40 4.25 -5.52
N HIS A 76 5.62 2.94 -5.49
CA HIS A 76 5.08 2.07 -4.46
C HIS A 76 5.76 2.28 -3.11
N TYR A 77 7.08 2.48 -3.11
CA TYR A 77 7.84 2.86 -1.90
C TYR A 77 7.39 4.22 -1.37
N PHE A 78 7.20 5.19 -2.24
CA PHE A 78 6.68 6.50 -1.85
C PHE A 78 5.32 6.42 -1.17
N LEU A 79 4.45 5.50 -1.57
CA LEU A 79 3.15 5.36 -0.92
C LEU A 79 3.28 4.82 0.51
N TYR A 80 4.19 3.86 0.76
CA TYR A 80 4.50 3.39 2.11
C TYR A 80 5.07 4.50 2.99
N GLU A 81 6.07 5.23 2.47
CA GLU A 81 6.65 6.37 3.19
C GLU A 81 5.61 7.48 3.43
N ARG A 82 4.70 7.71 2.46
CA ARG A 82 3.62 8.67 2.62
C ARG A 82 2.66 8.30 3.75
N ALA A 83 2.36 7.02 3.91
CA ALA A 83 1.54 6.53 5.02
C ALA A 83 2.28 6.67 6.35
N LEU A 84 3.55 6.24 6.44
CA LEU A 84 4.35 6.34 7.67
C LEU A 84 4.63 7.79 8.07
N LYS A 85 4.79 8.71 7.11
CA LYS A 85 5.00 10.16 7.35
C LYS A 85 3.85 10.82 8.10
N LEU A 86 2.67 10.21 8.13
CA LEU A 86 1.56 10.71 8.93
C LEU A 86 1.83 10.60 10.44
N HIS A 87 2.73 9.72 10.85
CA HIS A 87 3.16 9.61 12.24
C HIS A 87 4.05 10.79 12.63
N SER A 88 3.79 11.39 13.79
CA SER A 88 4.46 12.62 14.26
C SER A 88 5.98 12.50 14.43
N HIS A 89 6.49 11.30 14.65
CA HIS A 89 7.93 11.05 14.83
C HIS A 89 8.66 10.70 13.52
N TYR A 90 7.95 10.62 12.38
CA TYR A 90 8.62 10.34 11.12
C TYR A 90 9.71 11.38 10.80
N PRO A 91 10.90 10.98 10.31
CA PRO A 91 11.29 9.62 9.90
C PRO A 91 11.88 8.75 11.03
N ASP A 92 11.95 9.24 12.27
CA ASP A 92 12.49 8.47 13.39
C ASP A 92 11.40 7.59 14.01
N LEU A 93 11.41 6.32 13.61
CA LEU A 93 10.49 5.28 14.07
C LEU A 93 11.18 4.29 15.02
N GLU A 94 12.25 4.72 15.70
CA GLU A 94 13.07 3.87 16.56
C GLU A 94 12.24 3.19 17.66
N GLY A 95 12.44 1.87 17.79
CA GLY A 95 11.80 1.06 18.82
C GLY A 95 10.31 0.78 18.63
N LEU A 96 9.65 1.39 17.63
CA LEU A 96 8.21 1.23 17.42
C LEU A 96 7.88 -0.15 16.85
N ARG A 97 6.76 -0.72 17.29
CA ARG A 97 6.19 -1.98 16.80
C ARG A 97 5.10 -1.66 15.78
N ILE A 98 5.33 -2.07 14.54
CA ILE A 98 4.47 -1.76 13.41
C ILE A 98 3.74 -3.04 12.97
N LEU A 99 2.45 -2.93 12.68
CA LEU A 99 1.63 -3.98 12.09
C LEU A 99 1.07 -3.49 10.76
N ASP A 100 1.48 -4.12 9.65
CA ASP A 100 0.96 -3.85 8.31
C ASP A 100 -0.23 -4.78 8.03
N VAL A 101 -1.45 -4.24 8.01
CA VAL A 101 -2.69 -5.00 7.80
C VAL A 101 -3.10 -4.92 6.33
N GLY A 102 -3.23 -6.09 5.70
CA GLY A 102 -3.41 -6.19 4.25
C GLY A 102 -2.09 -5.97 3.50
N CYS A 103 -1.00 -6.51 4.05
CA CYS A 103 0.38 -6.29 3.59
C CYS A 103 0.74 -7.02 2.28
N GLY A 104 -0.20 -7.78 1.69
CA GLY A 104 0.05 -8.58 0.49
C GLY A 104 1.20 -9.58 0.70
N GLN A 105 2.19 -9.55 -0.18
CA GLN A 105 3.37 -10.43 -0.12
C GLN A 105 4.51 -9.88 0.77
N GLY A 106 4.28 -8.76 1.45
CA GLY A 106 5.22 -8.18 2.41
C GLY A 106 6.36 -7.35 1.81
N GLU A 107 6.22 -6.88 0.59
CA GLU A 107 7.26 -6.02 -0.01
C GLU A 107 7.35 -4.67 0.71
N GLY A 108 6.24 -4.13 1.20
CA GLY A 108 6.24 -2.95 2.08
C GLY A 108 6.95 -3.19 3.40
N ILE A 109 6.80 -4.39 3.99
CA ILE A 109 7.52 -4.79 5.21
C ILE A 109 9.03 -4.82 4.95
N LYS A 110 9.46 -5.46 3.85
CA LYS A 110 10.89 -5.51 3.47
C LYS A 110 11.46 -4.12 3.25
N TRP A 111 10.70 -3.26 2.56
CA TRP A 111 11.06 -1.87 2.35
C TRP A 111 11.23 -1.13 3.68
N THR A 112 10.22 -1.18 4.55
CA THR A 112 10.23 -0.47 5.85
C THR A 112 11.39 -0.91 6.73
N LYS A 113 11.67 -2.24 6.82
CA LYS A 113 12.84 -2.76 7.54
C LYS A 113 14.16 -2.23 6.99
N LYS A 114 14.27 -2.11 5.67
CA LYS A 114 15.48 -1.63 5.00
C LYS A 114 15.74 -0.15 5.27
N VAL A 115 14.70 0.67 5.19
CA VAL A 115 14.80 2.14 5.28
C VAL A 115 14.81 2.64 6.72
N HIS A 116 14.09 1.95 7.60
CA HIS A 116 14.00 2.26 9.03
C HIS A 116 14.58 1.14 9.89
N PRO A 117 15.91 0.92 9.85
CA PRO A 117 16.55 -0.25 10.49
C PRO A 117 16.48 -0.23 12.02
N ARG A 118 16.08 0.89 12.63
CA ARG A 118 15.96 1.03 14.09
C ARG A 118 14.55 0.81 14.63
N ILE A 119 13.59 0.44 13.78
CA ILE A 119 12.25 0.05 14.26
C ILE A 119 12.35 -1.14 15.20
N GLY A 120 11.48 -1.22 16.22
CA GLY A 120 11.43 -2.33 17.14
C GLY A 120 11.04 -3.64 16.46
N SER A 121 9.96 -3.60 15.68
CA SER A 121 9.54 -4.70 14.81
C SER A 121 8.53 -4.21 13.76
N ILE A 122 8.45 -4.95 12.64
CA ILE A 122 7.32 -4.85 11.71
C ILE A 122 6.91 -6.24 11.27
N HIS A 123 5.62 -6.54 11.38
CA HIS A 123 5.00 -7.76 10.90
C HIS A 123 3.77 -7.43 10.08
N GLY A 124 3.31 -8.37 9.26
CA GLY A 124 2.10 -8.21 8.46
C GLY A 124 1.01 -9.20 8.83
N VAL A 125 -0.23 -8.84 8.49
CA VAL A 125 -1.38 -9.73 8.44
C VAL A 125 -1.99 -9.61 7.06
N ASP A 126 -2.14 -10.75 6.38
CA ASP A 126 -2.83 -10.82 5.10
C ASP A 126 -3.57 -12.14 4.95
N ARG A 127 -4.70 -12.11 4.25
CA ARG A 127 -5.55 -13.29 4.04
C ARG A 127 -4.98 -14.23 2.97
N CYS A 128 -4.25 -13.68 2.00
CA CYS A 128 -3.78 -14.36 0.80
C CYS A 128 -2.25 -14.42 0.70
N ALA A 129 -1.53 -14.12 1.79
CA ALA A 129 -0.08 -14.14 1.78
C ALA A 129 0.48 -15.54 1.47
N ALA A 130 1.53 -15.58 0.68
CA ALA A 130 2.38 -16.75 0.59
C ALA A 130 3.16 -16.96 1.91
N PRO A 131 3.67 -18.17 2.21
CA PRO A 131 4.46 -18.41 3.41
C PRO A 131 5.64 -17.43 3.52
N ASN A 132 5.63 -16.65 4.60
CA ASN A 132 6.61 -15.61 4.87
C ASN A 132 6.75 -15.48 6.40
N PRO A 133 7.97 -15.52 6.98
CA PRO A 133 8.16 -15.48 8.43
C PRO A 133 7.68 -14.16 9.07
N ASP A 134 7.59 -13.10 8.28
CA ASP A 134 7.15 -11.79 8.76
C ASP A 134 5.63 -11.57 8.63
N ILE A 135 4.89 -12.53 8.03
CA ILE A 135 3.46 -12.37 7.74
C ILE A 135 2.67 -13.51 8.38
N ILE A 136 1.66 -13.13 9.13
CA ILE A 136 0.70 -14.07 9.73
C ILE A 136 -0.53 -14.12 8.82
N PRO A 137 -0.90 -15.29 8.27
CA PRO A 137 -2.17 -15.44 7.59
C PRO A 137 -3.33 -15.09 8.55
N GLY A 138 -4.18 -14.13 8.16
CA GLY A 138 -5.24 -13.68 9.06
C GLY A 138 -6.27 -12.78 8.40
N ASP A 139 -7.31 -12.46 9.16
CA ASP A 139 -8.40 -11.59 8.75
C ASP A 139 -8.28 -10.23 9.45
N ALA A 140 -8.36 -9.15 8.69
CA ALA A 140 -8.35 -7.78 9.22
C ALA A 140 -9.47 -7.49 10.21
N HIS A 141 -10.57 -8.26 10.15
CA HIS A 141 -11.69 -8.16 11.09
C HIS A 141 -11.46 -8.91 12.41
N HIS A 142 -10.37 -9.70 12.51
CA HIS A 142 -10.00 -10.48 13.70
C HIS A 142 -8.48 -10.62 13.75
N LEU A 143 -7.78 -9.55 14.13
CA LEU A 143 -6.32 -9.52 14.12
C LEU A 143 -5.73 -10.47 15.17
N PRO A 144 -4.73 -11.31 14.80
CA PRO A 144 -4.12 -12.31 15.68
C PRO A 144 -3.13 -11.70 16.68
N TYR A 145 -3.49 -10.56 17.27
CA TYR A 145 -2.71 -9.83 18.27
C TYR A 145 -3.54 -9.58 19.52
N ARG A 146 -2.87 -9.54 20.68
CA ARG A 146 -3.48 -9.11 21.92
C ARG A 146 -3.77 -7.60 21.89
N SER A 147 -4.65 -7.15 22.77
CA SER A 147 -4.92 -5.72 22.93
C SER A 147 -3.67 -4.96 23.36
N ARG A 148 -3.51 -3.75 22.83
CA ARG A 148 -2.47 -2.78 23.23
C ARG A 148 -1.03 -3.26 23.02
N GLN A 149 -0.77 -4.01 21.95
CA GLN A 149 0.56 -4.51 21.63
C GLN A 149 1.31 -3.70 20.58
N ILE A 150 0.60 -2.92 19.77
CA ILE A 150 1.11 -2.28 18.55
C ILE A 150 1.19 -0.77 18.75
N ASP A 151 2.26 -0.17 18.26
CA ASP A 151 2.47 1.28 18.30
C ASP A 151 1.90 1.95 17.07
N ILE A 152 2.07 1.34 15.89
CA ILE A 152 1.52 1.79 14.61
C ILE A 152 0.84 0.64 13.90
N VAL A 153 -0.43 0.79 13.55
CA VAL A 153 -1.06 0.00 12.49
C VAL A 153 -0.89 0.75 11.19
N LEU A 154 -0.31 0.07 10.20
CA LEU A 154 -0.19 0.55 8.83
C LEU A 154 -1.22 -0.17 7.98
N ASN A 155 -1.92 0.56 7.10
CA ASN A 155 -2.86 -0.02 6.15
C ASN A 155 -2.74 0.73 4.82
N VAL A 156 -2.19 0.07 3.82
CA VAL A 156 -1.89 0.67 2.52
C VAL A 156 -2.73 -0.01 1.44
N GLU A 157 -3.75 0.70 0.97
CA GLU A 157 -4.59 0.29 -0.17
C GLU A 157 -5.20 -1.13 -0.04
N SER A 158 -5.83 -1.41 1.08
CA SER A 158 -6.45 -2.73 1.30
C SER A 158 -7.84 -2.68 1.89
N SER A 159 -8.18 -1.64 2.68
CA SER A 159 -9.44 -1.60 3.42
C SER A 159 -10.67 -1.44 2.53
N HIS A 160 -10.55 -0.90 1.31
CA HIS A 160 -11.64 -0.84 0.34
C HIS A 160 -12.15 -2.23 -0.09
N LEU A 161 -11.39 -3.29 0.18
CA LEU A 161 -11.76 -4.69 -0.07
C LEU A 161 -12.42 -5.37 1.14
N TYR A 162 -12.46 -4.70 2.29
CA TYR A 162 -12.99 -5.28 3.51
C TYR A 162 -14.53 -5.25 3.51
N ALA A 163 -15.14 -6.34 3.99
CA ALA A 163 -16.58 -6.45 4.07
C ALA A 163 -17.19 -5.51 5.13
N ASP A 164 -16.43 -5.25 6.20
CA ASP A 164 -16.83 -4.42 7.34
C ASP A 164 -15.63 -3.56 7.79
N CYS A 165 -15.55 -2.34 7.27
CA CYS A 165 -14.49 -1.40 7.65
C CYS A 165 -14.60 -0.96 9.11
N GLU A 166 -15.82 -0.89 9.69
CA GLU A 166 -15.97 -0.50 11.09
C GLU A 166 -15.39 -1.57 12.01
N GLN A 167 -15.61 -2.86 11.71
CA GLN A 167 -14.98 -3.94 12.47
C GLN A 167 -13.45 -3.93 12.34
N PHE A 168 -12.91 -3.64 11.16
CA PHE A 168 -11.47 -3.44 10.97
C PHE A 168 -10.95 -2.29 11.86
N PHE A 169 -11.61 -1.14 11.89
CA PHE A 169 -11.20 -0.03 12.75
C PHE A 169 -11.27 -0.39 14.25
N ARG A 170 -12.28 -1.16 14.69
CA ARG A 170 -12.35 -1.66 16.06
C ARG A 170 -11.18 -2.58 16.40
N GLU A 171 -10.78 -3.45 15.50
CA GLU A 171 -9.60 -4.30 15.68
C GLU A 171 -8.30 -3.48 15.71
N CYS A 172 -8.16 -2.46 14.85
CA CYS A 172 -7.05 -1.53 14.93
C CYS A 172 -6.98 -0.84 16.30
N SER A 173 -8.10 -0.28 16.77
CA SER A 173 -8.18 0.35 18.10
C SER A 173 -7.84 -0.64 19.22
N ARG A 174 -8.30 -1.89 19.12
CA ARG A 174 -8.03 -2.93 20.13
C ARG A 174 -6.56 -3.27 20.23
N VAL A 175 -5.88 -3.46 19.08
CA VAL A 175 -4.47 -3.90 19.06
C VAL A 175 -3.49 -2.74 19.30
N LEU A 176 -3.87 -1.52 18.95
CA LEU A 176 -3.09 -0.32 19.22
C LEU A 176 -3.01 -0.06 20.73
N ARG A 177 -1.82 0.32 21.19
CA ARG A 177 -1.67 0.86 22.55
C ARG A 177 -2.42 2.19 22.67
N LYS A 178 -2.58 2.66 23.91
CA LYS A 178 -2.99 4.04 24.14
C LYS A 178 -2.00 4.98 23.45
N ASP A 179 -2.51 6.02 22.80
CA ASP A 179 -1.73 6.96 21.99
C ASP A 179 -0.95 6.30 20.83
N GLY A 180 -1.33 5.10 20.40
CA GLY A 180 -0.86 4.48 19.18
C GLY A 180 -1.61 5.01 17.95
N TYR A 181 -1.09 4.76 16.76
CA TYR A 181 -1.58 5.39 15.53
C TYR A 181 -2.00 4.37 14.47
N LEU A 182 -3.13 4.64 13.82
CA LEU A 182 -3.47 4.03 12.54
C LEU A 182 -3.04 5.00 11.42
N CYS A 183 -2.02 4.60 10.66
CA CYS A 183 -1.57 5.28 9.44
C CYS A 183 -2.19 4.57 8.24
N TRP A 184 -3.05 5.25 7.51
CA TRP A 184 -3.92 4.64 6.51
C TRP A 184 -3.89 5.42 5.20
N THR A 185 -3.88 4.67 4.07
CA THR A 185 -4.07 5.24 2.74
C THR A 185 -4.95 4.33 1.91
N ASP A 186 -5.98 4.87 1.26
CA ASP A 186 -6.87 4.05 0.44
C ASP A 186 -7.68 4.82 -0.59
N LEU A 187 -8.24 4.07 -1.55
CA LEU A 187 -9.11 4.53 -2.62
C LEU A 187 -10.58 4.43 -2.21
N LEU A 188 -11.30 5.55 -2.20
CA LEU A 188 -12.73 5.59 -1.85
C LEU A 188 -13.56 6.28 -2.93
N TYR A 189 -14.85 5.95 -3.02
CA TYR A 189 -15.79 6.88 -3.60
C TYR A 189 -15.89 8.12 -2.70
N ARG A 190 -15.97 9.30 -3.30
CA ARG A 190 -16.10 10.55 -2.52
C ARG A 190 -17.32 10.55 -1.60
N SER A 191 -18.39 9.86 -1.99
CA SER A 191 -19.59 9.66 -1.18
C SER A 191 -19.36 8.79 0.08
N GLN A 192 -18.29 8.01 0.16
CA GLN A 192 -17.97 7.14 1.29
C GLN A 192 -17.09 7.83 2.35
N VAL A 193 -16.48 8.97 2.02
CA VAL A 193 -15.49 9.64 2.90
C VAL A 193 -16.08 9.93 4.28
N ALA A 194 -17.27 10.53 4.35
CA ALA A 194 -17.91 10.84 5.63
C ALA A 194 -18.19 9.57 6.46
N GLN A 195 -18.65 8.51 5.80
CA GLN A 195 -18.94 7.22 6.45
C GLN A 195 -17.67 6.59 7.05
N ILE A 196 -16.56 6.57 6.31
CA ILE A 196 -15.29 5.98 6.77
C ILE A 196 -14.77 6.74 8.01
N ARG A 197 -14.78 8.07 7.96
CA ARG A 197 -14.36 8.90 9.10
C ARG A 197 -15.22 8.68 10.34
N GLU A 198 -16.54 8.56 10.15
CA GLU A 198 -17.47 8.28 11.23
C GLU A 198 -17.29 6.86 11.81
N GLN A 199 -17.03 5.85 10.97
CA GLN A 199 -16.75 4.47 11.42
C GLN A 199 -15.46 4.42 12.25
N ALA A 200 -14.39 5.12 11.84
CA ALA A 200 -13.16 5.21 12.62
C ALA A 200 -13.40 5.87 13.99
N LEU A 201 -14.16 6.98 14.01
CA LEU A 201 -14.51 7.65 15.27
C LEU A 201 -15.32 6.75 16.21
N ARG A 202 -16.32 6.02 15.70
CA ARG A 202 -17.10 5.05 16.51
C ARG A 202 -16.27 3.90 17.05
N ALA A 203 -15.16 3.56 16.35
CA ALA A 203 -14.20 2.56 16.81
C ALA A 203 -13.23 3.10 17.89
N GLY A 204 -13.30 4.37 18.26
CA GLY A 204 -12.42 4.99 19.24
C GLY A 204 -11.11 5.56 18.67
N LEU A 205 -11.07 5.75 17.35
CA LEU A 205 -9.93 6.31 16.63
C LEU A 205 -10.20 7.80 16.33
N PHE A 206 -9.36 8.70 16.84
CA PHE A 206 -9.51 10.14 16.72
C PHE A 206 -8.65 10.67 15.58
N GLU A 207 -9.29 11.27 14.58
CA GLU A 207 -8.61 11.80 13.41
C GLU A 207 -7.72 13.00 13.80
N GLU A 208 -6.43 12.89 13.46
CA GLU A 208 -5.47 14.00 13.59
C GLU A 208 -5.17 14.65 12.23
N HIS A 209 -5.25 13.88 11.14
CA HIS A 209 -5.03 14.39 9.80
C HIS A 209 -5.81 13.60 8.76
N TRP A 210 -6.31 14.30 7.76
CA TRP A 210 -6.94 13.76 6.55
C TRP A 210 -6.53 14.58 5.33
N GLU A 211 -6.08 13.91 4.28
CA GLU A 211 -5.63 14.56 3.04
C GLU A 211 -6.10 13.81 1.80
N ASP A 212 -6.50 14.56 0.77
CA ASP A 212 -6.74 14.03 -0.58
C ASP A 212 -5.41 14.03 -1.35
N ILE A 213 -4.89 12.85 -1.66
CA ILE A 213 -3.63 12.65 -2.40
C ILE A 213 -3.87 12.11 -3.81
N THR A 214 -5.06 12.31 -4.35
CA THR A 214 -5.49 11.76 -5.66
C THR A 214 -4.54 12.14 -6.79
N ASP A 215 -4.12 13.41 -6.87
CA ASP A 215 -3.23 13.87 -7.94
C ASP A 215 -1.86 13.19 -7.89
N ASN A 216 -1.36 12.94 -6.69
CA ASN A 216 -0.10 12.23 -6.47
C ASN A 216 -0.19 10.76 -6.90
N ILE A 217 -1.35 10.12 -6.66
CA ILE A 217 -1.61 8.74 -7.10
C ILE A 217 -1.74 8.68 -8.63
N LEU A 218 -2.45 9.60 -9.25
CA LEU A 218 -2.53 9.67 -10.71
C LEU A 218 -1.13 9.82 -11.33
N ALA A 219 -0.27 10.68 -10.76
CA ALA A 219 1.10 10.81 -11.19
C ALA A 219 1.95 9.54 -10.97
N GLY A 220 1.66 8.75 -9.93
CA GLY A 220 2.26 7.43 -9.69
C GLY A 220 1.83 6.40 -10.75
N ILE A 221 0.52 6.33 -11.04
CA ILE A 221 -0.05 5.44 -12.06
C ILE A 221 0.57 5.71 -13.45
N GLU A 222 0.69 6.97 -13.85
CA GLU A 222 1.29 7.35 -15.12
C GLU A 222 2.72 6.79 -15.29
N ARG A 223 3.48 6.71 -14.20
CA ARG A 223 4.87 6.20 -14.22
C ARG A 223 4.95 4.68 -14.27
N THR A 224 3.96 3.99 -13.72
CA THR A 224 3.98 2.51 -13.60
C THR A 224 3.17 1.81 -14.67
N ALA A 225 2.11 2.43 -15.20
CA ALA A 225 1.17 1.80 -16.13
C ALA A 225 1.83 1.29 -17.41
N ALA A 226 2.71 2.07 -18.04
CA ALA A 226 3.39 1.66 -19.27
C ALA A 226 4.24 0.39 -19.09
N ARG A 227 4.87 0.24 -17.92
CA ARG A 227 5.62 -0.97 -17.56
C ARG A 227 4.69 -2.18 -17.42
N TYR A 228 3.63 -2.05 -16.65
CA TYR A 228 2.69 -3.16 -16.45
C TYR A 228 2.02 -3.56 -17.75
N ASP A 229 1.65 -2.60 -18.60
CA ASP A 229 1.16 -2.88 -19.95
C ASP A 229 2.21 -3.65 -20.81
N SER A 230 3.48 -3.25 -20.75
CA SER A 230 4.57 -3.94 -21.45
C SER A 230 4.78 -5.39 -20.94
N LEU A 231 4.72 -5.60 -19.62
CA LEU A 231 4.80 -6.95 -19.03
C LEU A 231 3.62 -7.80 -19.45
N LEU A 232 2.41 -7.23 -19.45
CA LEU A 232 1.20 -7.91 -19.86
C LEU A 232 1.24 -8.32 -21.34
N MET A 233 1.79 -7.50 -22.20
CA MET A 233 1.97 -7.85 -23.63
C MET A 233 2.93 -9.03 -23.83
N LYS A 234 3.92 -9.20 -22.96
CA LYS A 234 4.89 -10.32 -23.00
C LYS A 234 4.35 -11.58 -22.31
N ALA A 235 3.23 -11.49 -21.62
CA ALA A 235 2.62 -12.60 -20.90
C ALA A 235 2.06 -13.68 -21.85
N PRO A 236 1.94 -14.94 -21.40
CA PRO A 236 1.31 -16.01 -22.15
C PRO A 236 -0.09 -15.62 -22.64
N SER A 237 -0.52 -16.19 -23.78
CA SER A 237 -1.79 -15.83 -24.43
C SER A 237 -3.00 -15.99 -23.49
N ILE A 238 -2.99 -17.02 -22.64
CA ILE A 238 -4.05 -17.23 -21.64
C ILE A 238 -4.16 -16.07 -20.66
N VAL A 239 -3.05 -15.49 -20.21
CA VAL A 239 -3.03 -14.33 -19.30
C VAL A 239 -3.55 -13.09 -20.03
N ARG A 240 -3.20 -12.93 -21.32
CA ARG A 240 -3.66 -11.80 -22.13
C ARG A 240 -5.17 -11.79 -22.36
N LEU A 241 -5.86 -12.94 -22.25
CA LEU A 241 -7.33 -12.99 -22.26
C LEU A 241 -7.97 -12.21 -21.11
N PHE A 242 -7.26 -12.07 -20.00
CA PHE A 242 -7.69 -11.30 -18.82
C PHE A 242 -7.08 -9.90 -18.76
N SER A 243 -6.50 -9.40 -19.85
CA SER A 243 -5.78 -8.13 -19.89
C SER A 243 -6.60 -6.95 -19.39
N SER A 244 -7.89 -6.86 -19.72
CA SER A 244 -8.76 -5.77 -19.25
C SER A 244 -8.96 -5.80 -17.73
N SER A 245 -9.13 -6.99 -17.15
CA SER A 245 -9.26 -7.15 -15.69
C SER A 245 -7.94 -6.83 -14.99
N LEU A 246 -6.82 -7.33 -15.50
CA LEU A 246 -5.50 -7.06 -14.96
C LEU A 246 -5.15 -5.57 -15.04
N ARG A 247 -5.42 -4.90 -16.17
CA ARG A 247 -5.23 -3.45 -16.32
C ARG A 247 -6.07 -2.65 -15.33
N ALA A 248 -7.26 -3.13 -15.00
CA ALA A 248 -8.13 -2.49 -14.00
C ALA A 248 -7.53 -2.57 -12.59
N THR A 249 -6.76 -3.61 -12.23
CA THR A 249 -6.16 -3.76 -10.90
C THR A 249 -5.11 -2.69 -10.61
N TYR A 250 -4.32 -2.27 -11.60
CA TYR A 250 -3.36 -1.17 -11.45
C TYR A 250 -3.85 0.16 -12.04
N CYS A 251 -5.17 0.29 -12.19
CA CYS A 251 -5.84 1.51 -12.66
C CYS A 251 -5.22 2.11 -13.92
N ALA A 252 -4.79 1.28 -14.89
CA ALA A 252 -4.18 1.78 -16.12
C ALA A 252 -5.05 2.82 -16.83
N PRO A 253 -4.45 3.81 -17.48
CA PRO A 253 -5.19 4.77 -18.30
C PRO A 253 -6.12 4.07 -19.30
N GLY A 254 -7.36 4.57 -19.43
CA GLY A 254 -8.41 3.96 -20.23
C GLY A 254 -9.26 2.90 -19.53
N THR A 255 -8.91 2.49 -18.31
CA THR A 255 -9.77 1.60 -17.52
C THR A 255 -10.90 2.38 -16.82
N HIS A 256 -11.95 1.66 -16.46
CA HIS A 256 -13.11 2.24 -15.79
C HIS A 256 -12.77 2.86 -14.43
N THR A 257 -11.85 2.21 -13.67
CA THR A 257 -11.41 2.74 -12.38
C THR A 257 -10.61 4.02 -12.55
N HIS A 258 -9.66 4.06 -13.50
CA HIS A 258 -8.91 5.27 -13.83
C HIS A 258 -9.86 6.43 -14.23
N ALA A 259 -10.82 6.14 -15.11
CA ALA A 259 -11.79 7.16 -15.55
C ALA A 259 -12.63 7.72 -14.37
N ARG A 260 -12.98 6.90 -13.38
CA ARG A 260 -13.70 7.36 -12.18
C ARG A 260 -12.84 8.24 -11.29
N ILE A 261 -11.56 7.95 -11.16
CA ILE A 261 -10.62 8.78 -10.41
C ILE A 261 -10.47 10.12 -11.15
N SER A 262 -10.19 10.10 -12.44
CA SER A 262 -9.99 11.31 -13.26
C SER A 262 -11.23 12.22 -13.32
N ARG A 263 -12.45 11.66 -13.19
CA ARG A 263 -13.71 12.43 -13.12
C ARG A 263 -14.06 12.88 -11.70
N GLY A 264 -13.25 12.53 -10.70
CA GLY A 264 -13.50 12.90 -9.32
C GLY A 264 -14.65 12.11 -8.64
N GLU A 265 -15.11 10.98 -9.21
CA GLU A 265 -16.08 10.09 -8.56
C GLU A 265 -15.42 9.34 -7.40
N LYS A 266 -14.16 8.95 -7.59
CA LYS A 266 -13.29 8.38 -6.57
C LYS A 266 -12.14 9.33 -6.26
N GLY A 267 -11.64 9.27 -5.03
CA GLY A 267 -10.42 9.91 -4.60
C GLY A 267 -9.56 8.94 -3.82
N TYR A 268 -8.30 9.27 -3.70
CA TYR A 268 -7.36 8.53 -2.88
C TYR A 268 -6.95 9.39 -1.70
N TYR A 269 -7.04 8.83 -0.50
CA TYR A 269 -6.90 9.58 0.74
C TYR A 269 -5.80 9.01 1.60
N ALA A 270 -5.16 9.89 2.37
CA ALA A 270 -4.23 9.55 3.42
C ALA A 270 -4.75 10.12 4.74
N ALA A 271 -4.75 9.30 5.78
CA ALA A 271 -5.26 9.70 7.08
C ALA A 271 -4.44 9.09 8.22
N VAL A 272 -4.39 9.79 9.34
CA VAL A 272 -3.88 9.28 10.60
C VAL A 272 -4.90 9.49 11.69
N TRP A 273 -5.14 8.42 12.44
CA TRP A 273 -5.97 8.44 13.64
C TRP A 273 -5.16 7.98 14.84
N ARG A 274 -5.37 8.66 15.97
CA ARG A 274 -4.80 8.27 17.27
C ARG A 274 -5.80 7.45 18.06
N ASN A 275 -5.31 6.39 18.70
CA ASN A 275 -6.07 5.55 19.62
C ASN A 275 -6.05 6.17 21.04
N ASN A 276 -7.20 6.27 21.69
CA ASN A 276 -7.32 6.88 23.04
C ASN A 276 -7.10 5.89 24.15
#